data_2754a23c4bf12bd31a7ade332930f100
#
_entry.id   2754a23c4bf12bd31a7ade332930f100
#
_cell.length_a   1.000
_cell.length_b   1.000
_cell.length_c   1.000
_cell.angle_alpha   90.00
_cell.angle_beta   90.00
_cell.angle_gamma   90.00
#
_symmetry.space_group_name_H-M   'P 1'
#
loop_
_entity.id
_entity.type
_entity.pdbx_description
1 polymer ?
#
loop_
_entity_poly.entity_id
_entity_poly.type
_entity_poly.pdbx_seq_one_letter_code
_entity_poly.pdbx_strand_id
1 'polypeptide(L)'
;MAVERVIPTGQAHLMVNLDEDQFRTYSGPDCGTVHCSQGAVLAGPHGRSTAIDTREQRRLIAVEFKLGGAAAFLRMPVSEACDQIVALGDVWGLAGGLLRERLCEASTPAARLRELETVLLEQVVRPPDPAIAAAVWLLDHGATLADTRARVDMLPKTFVRRFRERVGLTPKRLARVRRLQRTVASVCGPAAVDWSRLAAEHGYTDQAHLIHDFRELAGMTPTAFRPASPQRRNHVPLPAPAG
;
A
#
# COMPACT_ATOMS: atom_id res chain seq x y z
N MET A 1 17.78 -15.83 3.74
CA MET A 1 16.56 -15.23 3.14
C MET A 1 16.13 -14.09 4.05
N ALA A 2 15.99 -12.89 3.56
CA ALA A 2 15.54 -11.77 4.38
C ALA A 2 14.09 -11.47 4.00
N VAL A 3 13.14 -11.89 4.83
CA VAL A 3 11.73 -11.65 4.65
C VAL A 3 11.31 -10.53 5.59
N GLU A 4 10.57 -9.56 5.06
CA GLU A 4 9.98 -8.49 5.85
C GLU A 4 8.46 -8.48 5.65
N ARG A 5 7.75 -8.18 6.72
CA ARG A 5 6.33 -7.87 6.67
C ARG A 5 6.15 -6.39 6.41
N VAL A 6 5.40 -6.04 5.38
CA VAL A 6 5.06 -4.66 5.06
C VAL A 6 3.66 -4.36 5.58
N ILE A 7 3.56 -3.34 6.45
CA ILE A 7 2.30 -2.87 7.01
C ILE A 7 1.55 -2.05 5.97
N PRO A 8 0.23 -2.23 5.81
CA PRO A 8 -0.55 -1.55 4.78
C PRO A 8 -0.58 -0.04 4.97
N THR A 9 -0.36 0.69 3.89
CA THR A 9 -0.52 2.15 3.81
C THR A 9 -1.86 2.57 3.19
N GLY A 10 -2.51 1.64 2.48
CA GLY A 10 -3.69 1.91 1.66
C GLY A 10 -3.37 2.55 0.31
N GLN A 11 -2.08 2.72 -0.01
CA GLN A 11 -1.61 3.24 -1.29
C GLN A 11 -1.36 2.10 -2.28
N ALA A 12 -1.46 2.42 -3.56
CA ALA A 12 -1.01 1.53 -4.64
C ALA A 12 0.42 1.91 -5.04
N HIS A 13 1.16 0.93 -5.54
CA HIS A 13 2.54 1.11 -6.02
C HIS A 13 2.69 0.43 -7.38
N LEU A 14 3.33 1.12 -8.32
CA LEU A 14 3.92 0.48 -9.48
C LEU A 14 5.34 0.14 -9.10
N MET A 15 5.77 -1.09 -9.36
CA MET A 15 7.11 -1.55 -9.02
C MET A 15 7.72 -2.30 -10.20
N VAL A 16 8.99 -2.02 -10.48
CA VAL A 16 9.76 -2.72 -11.52
C VAL A 16 11.09 -3.17 -10.92
N ASN A 17 11.30 -4.48 -10.86
CA ASN A 17 12.56 -5.09 -10.45
C ASN A 17 13.53 -5.08 -11.63
N LEU A 18 14.66 -4.40 -11.49
CA LEU A 18 15.66 -4.27 -12.54
C LEU A 18 16.72 -5.38 -12.51
N ASP A 19 16.73 -6.22 -11.46
CA ASP A 19 17.66 -7.35 -11.36
C ASP A 19 17.02 -8.64 -11.91
N GLU A 20 15.89 -9.04 -11.36
CA GLU A 20 15.18 -10.28 -11.71
C GLU A 20 13.80 -9.95 -12.27
N ASP A 21 13.31 -10.75 -13.24
CA ASP A 21 11.95 -10.57 -13.76
C ASP A 21 10.89 -11.24 -12.87
N GLN A 22 10.98 -10.97 -11.57
CA GLN A 22 10.03 -11.50 -10.61
C GLN A 22 9.98 -10.70 -9.32
N PHE A 23 8.84 -10.86 -8.62
CA PHE A 23 8.67 -10.53 -7.20
C PHE A 23 8.10 -11.73 -6.47
N ARG A 24 8.59 -11.97 -5.26
CA ARG A 24 8.08 -13.01 -4.36
C ARG A 24 7.38 -12.37 -3.17
N THR A 25 6.17 -12.84 -2.91
CA THR A 25 5.45 -12.57 -1.68
C THR A 25 5.18 -13.87 -0.95
N TYR A 26 4.98 -13.76 0.35
CA TYR A 26 4.84 -14.92 1.21
C TYR A 26 3.52 -14.83 1.97
N SER A 27 2.86 -15.98 2.14
CA SER A 27 1.65 -16.12 2.94
C SER A 27 1.72 -17.35 3.85
N GLY A 28 0.71 -17.49 4.71
CA GLY A 28 0.66 -18.52 5.73
C GLY A 28 1.35 -18.11 7.04
N PRO A 29 1.17 -18.90 8.11
CA PRO A 29 1.66 -18.60 9.46
C PRO A 29 3.18 -18.36 9.50
N ASP A 30 3.94 -19.19 8.79
CA ASP A 30 5.41 -19.19 8.78
C ASP A 30 5.99 -18.72 7.45
N CYS A 31 5.23 -17.95 6.65
CA CYS A 31 5.63 -17.56 5.30
C CYS A 31 5.96 -18.77 4.39
N GLY A 32 5.31 -19.92 4.64
CA GLY A 32 5.59 -21.19 3.94
C GLY A 32 5.05 -21.24 2.51
N THR A 33 4.12 -20.38 2.13
CA THR A 33 3.60 -20.33 0.76
C THR A 33 4.21 -19.16 0.02
N VAL A 34 4.90 -19.46 -1.10
CA VAL A 34 5.52 -18.47 -1.98
C VAL A 34 4.61 -18.19 -3.16
N HIS A 35 4.35 -16.93 -3.42
CA HIS A 35 3.65 -16.46 -4.61
C HIS A 35 4.64 -15.66 -5.46
N CYS A 36 4.78 -16.04 -6.73
CA CYS A 36 5.63 -15.34 -7.68
C CYS A 36 4.76 -14.51 -8.63
N SER A 37 5.20 -13.30 -8.91
CA SER A 37 4.65 -12.42 -9.95
C SER A 37 5.78 -11.92 -10.87
N GLN A 38 5.42 -11.33 -12.00
CA GLN A 38 6.40 -10.75 -12.94
C GLN A 38 7.20 -9.60 -12.27
N GLY A 39 8.33 -9.23 -12.88
CA GLY A 39 9.18 -8.15 -12.39
C GLY A 39 8.68 -6.73 -12.68
N ALA A 40 7.54 -6.58 -13.35
CA ALA A 40 6.83 -5.31 -13.52
C ALA A 40 5.38 -5.48 -13.07
N VAL A 41 4.99 -4.83 -11.96
CA VAL A 41 3.70 -5.07 -11.30
C VAL A 41 3.05 -3.78 -10.82
N LEU A 42 1.73 -3.83 -10.71
CA LEU A 42 0.92 -2.96 -9.88
C LEU A 42 0.59 -3.70 -8.57
N ALA A 43 1.18 -3.28 -7.47
CA ALA A 43 0.69 -3.64 -6.14
C ALA A 43 -0.47 -2.71 -5.82
N GLY A 44 -1.67 -3.25 -5.79
CA GLY A 44 -2.88 -2.52 -5.48
C GLY A 44 -2.91 -2.00 -4.03
N PRO A 45 -3.91 -1.20 -3.66
CA PRO A 45 -4.04 -0.72 -2.30
C PRO A 45 -4.27 -1.89 -1.34
N HIS A 46 -3.34 -2.09 -0.43
CA HIS A 46 -3.45 -3.16 0.56
C HIS A 46 -4.11 -2.66 1.84
N GLY A 47 -5.08 -3.40 2.32
CA GLY A 47 -5.71 -3.21 3.63
C GLY A 47 -5.14 -4.15 4.70
N ARG A 48 -4.25 -5.08 4.33
CA ARG A 48 -3.54 -6.02 5.22
C ARG A 48 -2.07 -6.05 4.88
N SER A 49 -1.26 -6.50 5.85
CA SER A 49 0.17 -6.67 5.64
C SER A 49 0.47 -7.80 4.65
N THR A 50 1.57 -7.63 3.93
CA THR A 50 2.13 -8.61 3.00
C THR A 50 3.56 -8.91 3.42
N ALA A 51 4.01 -10.15 3.31
CA ALA A 51 5.41 -10.50 3.50
C ALA A 51 6.13 -10.56 2.14
N ILE A 52 7.32 -9.98 2.06
CA ILE A 52 8.09 -9.79 0.82
C ILE A 52 9.53 -10.25 0.98
N ASP A 53 10.21 -10.55 -0.12
CA ASP A 53 11.65 -10.79 -0.15
C ASP A 53 12.41 -9.45 -0.33
N THR A 54 13.23 -9.08 0.64
CA THR A 54 13.96 -7.81 0.60
C THR A 54 15.10 -7.79 -0.42
N ARG A 55 15.56 -8.95 -0.89
CA ARG A 55 16.60 -9.02 -1.93
C ARG A 55 16.14 -8.43 -3.25
N GLU A 56 14.86 -8.58 -3.56
CA GLU A 56 14.23 -8.07 -4.78
C GLU A 56 14.04 -6.54 -4.76
N GLN A 57 14.33 -5.89 -3.63
CA GLN A 57 14.25 -4.43 -3.51
C GLN A 57 15.61 -3.72 -3.68
N ARG A 58 16.64 -4.44 -4.09
CA ARG A 58 18.01 -3.89 -4.20
C ARG A 58 18.17 -2.98 -5.41
N ARG A 59 17.55 -3.32 -6.53
CA ARG A 59 17.51 -2.52 -7.76
C ARG A 59 16.06 -2.40 -8.25
N LEU A 60 15.32 -1.59 -7.53
CA LEU A 60 13.90 -1.34 -7.75
C LEU A 60 13.70 0.09 -8.24
N ILE A 61 12.86 0.26 -9.26
CA ILE A 61 12.24 1.53 -9.56
C ILE A 61 10.74 1.44 -9.19
N ALA A 62 10.23 2.43 -8.47
CA ALA A 62 8.86 2.39 -8.00
C ALA A 62 8.19 3.76 -8.09
N VAL A 63 6.88 3.72 -8.31
CA VAL A 63 5.99 4.88 -8.17
C VAL A 63 5.04 4.60 -7.02
N GLU A 64 5.09 5.44 -6.01
CA GLU A 64 4.09 5.45 -4.96
C GLU A 64 2.97 6.39 -5.35
N PHE A 65 1.78 5.86 -5.59
CA PHE A 65 0.62 6.68 -5.89
C PHE A 65 0.06 7.31 -4.61
N LYS A 66 -0.27 8.60 -4.65
CA LYS A 66 -1.08 9.20 -3.58
C LYS A 66 -2.36 8.40 -3.41
N LEU A 67 -2.96 8.43 -2.23
CA LEU A 67 -4.22 7.74 -1.95
C LEU A 67 -5.29 8.12 -2.99
N GLY A 68 -5.80 7.11 -3.70
CA GLY A 68 -6.73 7.29 -4.83
C GLY A 68 -6.11 7.77 -6.14
N GLY A 69 -4.80 8.09 -6.17
CA GLY A 69 -4.12 8.60 -7.37
C GLY A 69 -3.95 7.57 -8.47
N ALA A 70 -3.80 6.29 -8.13
CA ALA A 70 -3.69 5.22 -9.12
C ALA A 70 -4.87 5.15 -10.09
N ALA A 71 -6.06 5.59 -9.67
CA ALA A 71 -7.26 5.61 -10.51
C ALA A 71 -7.11 6.41 -11.80
N ALA A 72 -6.20 7.39 -11.85
CA ALA A 72 -5.92 8.17 -13.04
C ALA A 72 -5.29 7.34 -14.17
N PHE A 73 -4.61 6.25 -13.81
CA PHE A 73 -3.80 5.41 -14.70
C PHE A 73 -4.43 4.05 -15.00
N LEU A 74 -5.60 3.75 -14.43
CA LEU A 74 -6.24 2.44 -14.54
C LEU A 74 -7.56 2.53 -15.30
N ARG A 75 -7.73 1.66 -16.32
CA ARG A 75 -8.99 1.54 -17.07
C ARG A 75 -10.05 0.78 -16.28
N MET A 76 -9.62 -0.07 -15.34
CA MET A 76 -10.49 -0.84 -14.43
C MET A 76 -10.71 -0.08 -13.10
N PRO A 77 -11.71 -0.45 -12.30
CA PRO A 77 -11.83 0.00 -10.91
C PRO A 77 -10.61 -0.40 -10.08
N VAL A 78 -10.08 0.51 -9.26
CA VAL A 78 -8.91 0.22 -8.39
C VAL A 78 -9.21 -0.92 -7.41
N SER A 79 -10.49 -1.14 -7.09
CA SER A 79 -10.92 -2.25 -6.21
C SER A 79 -10.65 -3.64 -6.79
N GLU A 80 -10.46 -3.77 -8.09
CA GLU A 80 -10.09 -5.06 -8.70
C GLU A 80 -8.64 -5.46 -8.40
N ALA A 81 -7.77 -4.49 -8.17
CA ALA A 81 -6.39 -4.71 -7.72
C ALA A 81 -6.22 -4.69 -6.18
N CYS A 82 -7.30 -4.51 -5.42
CA CYS A 82 -7.23 -4.42 -3.96
C CYS A 82 -6.70 -5.70 -3.33
N ASP A 83 -5.70 -5.56 -2.43
CA ASP A 83 -5.01 -6.67 -1.76
C ASP A 83 -4.35 -7.67 -2.76
N GLN A 84 -3.99 -7.22 -3.97
CA GLN A 84 -3.37 -8.04 -5.02
C GLN A 84 -2.11 -7.39 -5.59
N ILE A 85 -1.26 -8.23 -6.17
CA ILE A 85 -0.15 -7.84 -7.03
C ILE A 85 -0.49 -8.33 -8.43
N VAL A 86 -0.66 -7.41 -9.36
CA VAL A 86 -1.12 -7.66 -10.73
C VAL A 86 0.02 -7.37 -11.68
N ALA A 87 0.27 -8.26 -12.66
CA ALA A 87 1.27 -8.00 -13.69
C ALA A 87 0.91 -6.73 -14.47
N LEU A 88 1.89 -5.89 -14.73
CA LEU A 88 1.63 -4.61 -15.38
C LEU A 88 1.14 -4.78 -16.83
N GLY A 89 1.52 -5.89 -17.47
CA GLY A 89 0.98 -6.29 -18.76
C GLY A 89 -0.53 -6.52 -18.77
N ASP A 90 -1.10 -7.04 -17.66
CA ASP A 90 -2.55 -7.25 -17.53
C ASP A 90 -3.30 -5.92 -17.32
N VAL A 91 -2.60 -4.89 -16.81
CA VAL A 91 -3.17 -3.57 -16.52
C VAL A 91 -3.10 -2.63 -17.73
N TRP A 92 -1.93 -2.60 -18.42
CA TRP A 92 -1.63 -1.66 -19.51
C TRP A 92 -1.34 -2.34 -20.86
N GLY A 93 -1.54 -3.64 -20.95
CA GLY A 93 -1.26 -4.40 -22.17
C GLY A 93 0.22 -4.35 -22.53
N LEU A 94 0.50 -4.15 -23.83
CA LEU A 94 1.86 -4.14 -24.36
C LEU A 94 2.77 -3.11 -23.67
N ALA A 95 2.25 -1.92 -23.38
CA ALA A 95 3.04 -0.87 -22.72
C ALA A 95 3.53 -1.31 -21.33
N GLY A 96 2.68 -2.00 -20.56
CA GLY A 96 3.04 -2.55 -19.27
C GLY A 96 3.99 -3.75 -19.37
N GLY A 97 3.77 -4.63 -20.34
CA GLY A 97 4.60 -5.81 -20.56
C GLY A 97 6.05 -5.46 -20.96
N LEU A 98 6.24 -4.39 -21.74
CA LEU A 98 7.55 -3.95 -22.21
C LEU A 98 8.26 -2.95 -21.26
N LEU A 99 7.58 -2.43 -20.26
CA LEU A 99 8.14 -1.37 -19.41
C LEU A 99 9.46 -1.80 -18.74
N ARG A 100 9.52 -3.02 -18.22
CA ARG A 100 10.73 -3.51 -17.55
C ARG A 100 11.93 -3.52 -18.51
N GLU A 101 11.76 -4.05 -19.72
CA GLU A 101 12.80 -4.11 -20.75
C GLU A 101 13.33 -2.70 -21.07
N ARG A 102 12.44 -1.76 -21.39
CA ARG A 102 12.76 -0.36 -21.65
C ARG A 102 13.55 0.30 -20.51
N LEU A 103 13.17 0.02 -19.24
CA LEU A 103 13.88 0.54 -18.08
C LEU A 103 15.25 -0.13 -17.85
N CYS A 104 15.40 -1.41 -18.19
CA CYS A 104 16.68 -2.10 -18.13
C CYS A 104 17.67 -1.60 -19.21
N GLU A 105 17.19 -1.30 -20.42
CA GLU A 105 17.98 -0.75 -21.52
C GLU A 105 18.46 0.68 -21.24
N ALA A 106 17.71 1.46 -20.48
CA ALA A 106 18.09 2.83 -20.14
C ALA A 106 19.37 2.85 -19.29
N SER A 107 20.41 3.50 -19.81
CA SER A 107 21.78 3.45 -19.25
C SER A 107 21.98 4.21 -17.94
N THR A 108 21.12 5.19 -17.64
CA THR A 108 21.26 6.04 -16.45
C THR A 108 19.98 6.10 -15.63
N PRO A 109 20.06 6.33 -14.30
CA PRO A 109 18.85 6.53 -13.48
C PRO A 109 17.95 7.66 -14.00
N ALA A 110 18.52 8.75 -14.49
CA ALA A 110 17.75 9.86 -15.04
C ALA A 110 17.02 9.47 -16.34
N ALA A 111 17.63 8.64 -17.19
CA ALA A 111 16.98 8.11 -18.38
C ALA A 111 15.83 7.17 -18.02
N ARG A 112 16.00 6.31 -17.02
CA ARG A 112 14.93 5.44 -16.49
C ARG A 112 13.73 6.22 -15.95
N LEU A 113 13.99 7.30 -15.21
CA LEU A 113 12.91 8.14 -14.69
C LEU A 113 12.13 8.83 -15.81
N ARG A 114 12.82 9.37 -16.82
CA ARG A 114 12.15 9.97 -18.00
C ARG A 114 11.32 8.96 -18.77
N GLU A 115 11.87 7.75 -18.95
CA GLU A 115 11.16 6.65 -19.60
C GLU A 115 9.89 6.27 -18.86
N LEU A 116 10.00 6.10 -17.55
CA LEU A 116 8.85 5.81 -16.68
C LEU A 116 7.81 6.94 -16.73
N GLU A 117 8.24 8.19 -16.68
CA GLU A 117 7.36 9.35 -16.78
C GLU A 117 6.61 9.39 -18.11
N THR A 118 7.31 9.12 -19.23
CA THR A 118 6.71 9.05 -20.56
C THR A 118 5.60 8.00 -20.60
N VAL A 119 5.88 6.78 -20.13
CA VAL A 119 4.87 5.72 -20.10
C VAL A 119 3.70 6.08 -19.18
N LEU A 120 3.97 6.65 -18.02
CA LEU A 120 2.89 7.10 -17.11
C LEU A 120 1.99 8.14 -17.76
N LEU A 121 2.54 9.13 -18.44
CA LEU A 121 1.76 10.18 -19.12
C LEU A 121 0.85 9.59 -20.20
N GLU A 122 1.32 8.59 -20.94
CA GLU A 122 0.53 7.87 -21.95
C GLU A 122 -0.62 7.05 -21.33
N GLN A 123 -0.48 6.62 -20.07
CA GLN A 123 -1.48 5.83 -19.37
C GLN A 123 -2.51 6.66 -18.60
N VAL A 124 -2.47 7.98 -18.64
CA VAL A 124 -3.50 8.82 -18.00
C VAL A 124 -4.83 8.67 -18.74
N VAL A 125 -5.82 8.08 -18.09
CA VAL A 125 -7.11 7.73 -18.70
C VAL A 125 -8.29 8.53 -18.13
N ARG A 126 -8.11 9.15 -16.96
CA ARG A 126 -9.20 9.92 -16.34
C ARG A 126 -8.68 10.96 -15.34
N PRO A 127 -9.41 12.06 -15.15
CA PRO A 127 -9.07 13.05 -14.13
C PRO A 127 -9.35 12.50 -12.71
N PRO A 128 -8.71 13.07 -11.69
CA PRO A 128 -9.10 12.85 -10.30
C PRO A 128 -10.57 13.18 -10.06
N ASP A 129 -11.19 12.48 -9.12
CA ASP A 129 -12.54 12.77 -8.63
C ASP A 129 -12.43 13.72 -7.43
N PRO A 130 -12.84 15.01 -7.54
CA PRO A 130 -12.60 15.99 -6.47
C PRO A 130 -13.30 15.61 -5.14
N ALA A 131 -14.50 15.05 -5.22
CA ALA A 131 -15.26 14.67 -4.04
C ALA A 131 -14.60 13.47 -3.31
N ILE A 132 -14.10 12.50 -4.08
CA ILE A 132 -13.36 11.37 -3.50
C ILE A 132 -11.98 11.81 -3.00
N ALA A 133 -11.31 12.72 -3.69
CA ALA A 133 -10.04 13.28 -3.22
C ALA A 133 -10.21 14.03 -1.88
N ALA A 134 -11.27 14.84 -1.75
CA ALA A 134 -11.60 15.50 -0.48
C ALA A 134 -11.90 14.48 0.64
N ALA A 135 -12.68 13.44 0.34
CA ALA A 135 -12.97 12.38 1.32
C ALA A 135 -11.71 11.63 1.76
N VAL A 136 -10.81 11.32 0.83
CA VAL A 136 -9.51 10.71 1.11
C VAL A 136 -8.68 11.59 2.02
N TRP A 137 -8.59 12.89 1.71
CA TRP A 137 -7.85 13.86 2.51
C TRP A 137 -8.39 13.93 3.95
N LEU A 138 -9.70 14.01 4.12
CA LEU A 138 -10.35 14.04 5.43
C LEU A 138 -10.01 12.79 6.27
N LEU A 139 -10.16 11.60 5.69
CA LEU A 139 -9.87 10.34 6.37
C LEU A 139 -8.38 10.19 6.72
N ASP A 140 -7.50 10.66 5.84
CA ASP A 140 -6.05 10.67 6.07
C ASP A 140 -5.67 11.55 7.26
N HIS A 141 -6.34 12.71 7.40
CA HIS A 141 -6.14 13.65 8.52
C HIS A 141 -6.97 13.32 9.78
N GLY A 142 -7.57 12.14 9.84
CA GLY A 142 -8.20 11.62 11.05
C GLY A 142 -9.67 12.03 11.25
N ALA A 143 -10.31 12.62 10.25
CA ALA A 143 -11.75 12.86 10.33
C ALA A 143 -12.51 11.53 10.47
N THR A 144 -13.63 11.56 11.17
CA THR A 144 -14.48 10.37 11.27
C THR A 144 -15.18 10.08 9.93
N LEU A 145 -15.64 8.85 9.76
CA LEU A 145 -16.42 8.50 8.58
C LEU A 145 -17.75 9.29 8.52
N ALA A 146 -18.34 9.61 9.67
CA ALA A 146 -19.55 10.42 9.76
C ALA A 146 -19.30 11.85 9.26
N ASP A 147 -18.24 12.50 9.75
CA ASP A 147 -17.85 13.85 9.33
C ASP A 147 -17.51 13.91 7.85
N THR A 148 -16.79 12.89 7.36
CA THR A 148 -16.44 12.77 5.94
C THR A 148 -17.69 12.67 5.09
N ARG A 149 -18.64 11.82 5.47
CA ARG A 149 -19.91 11.67 4.75
C ARG A 149 -20.77 12.95 4.76
N ALA A 150 -20.77 13.69 5.87
CA ALA A 150 -21.51 14.95 5.95
C ALA A 150 -20.97 16.04 5.02
N ARG A 151 -19.70 15.95 4.62
CA ARG A 151 -19.03 16.92 3.73
C ARG A 151 -19.03 16.53 2.25
N VAL A 152 -19.39 15.29 1.95
CA VAL A 152 -19.47 14.79 0.57
C VAL A 152 -20.93 14.73 0.16
N ASP A 153 -21.32 15.56 -0.81
CA ASP A 153 -22.70 15.61 -1.33
C ASP A 153 -22.99 14.40 -2.23
N MET A 154 -23.17 13.25 -1.58
CA MET A 154 -23.49 11.98 -2.25
C MET A 154 -24.36 11.09 -1.37
N LEU A 155 -25.26 10.34 -2.01
CA LEU A 155 -25.98 9.26 -1.35
C LEU A 155 -24.99 8.21 -0.80
N PRO A 156 -25.24 7.64 0.39
CA PRO A 156 -24.32 6.73 1.05
C PRO A 156 -23.82 5.55 0.19
N LYS A 157 -24.72 4.90 -0.54
CA LYS A 157 -24.37 3.78 -1.43
C LYS A 157 -23.48 4.23 -2.59
N THR A 158 -23.79 5.38 -3.19
CA THR A 158 -23.02 5.97 -4.29
C THR A 158 -21.62 6.36 -3.82
N PHE A 159 -21.50 6.98 -2.64
CA PHE A 159 -20.21 7.33 -2.04
C PHE A 159 -19.33 6.08 -1.84
N VAL A 160 -19.83 5.04 -1.18
CA VAL A 160 -19.06 3.82 -0.93
C VAL A 160 -18.62 3.15 -2.23
N ARG A 161 -19.51 3.06 -3.24
CA ARG A 161 -19.19 2.49 -4.56
C ARG A 161 -18.10 3.29 -5.26
N ARG A 162 -18.29 4.62 -5.44
CA ARG A 162 -17.30 5.50 -6.10
C ARG A 162 -15.98 5.53 -5.38
N PHE A 163 -16.01 5.56 -4.03
CA PHE A 163 -14.80 5.51 -3.23
C PHE A 163 -14.02 4.21 -3.48
N ARG A 164 -14.67 3.04 -3.49
CA ARG A 164 -14.01 1.78 -3.82
C ARG A 164 -13.46 1.74 -5.24
N GLU A 165 -14.20 2.23 -6.21
CA GLU A 165 -13.77 2.30 -7.61
C GLU A 165 -12.50 3.17 -7.80
N ARG A 166 -12.35 4.22 -7.00
CA ARG A 166 -11.25 5.19 -7.11
C ARG A 166 -10.09 4.96 -6.17
N VAL A 167 -10.35 4.40 -4.98
CA VAL A 167 -9.34 4.22 -3.93
C VAL A 167 -8.93 2.76 -3.75
N GLY A 168 -9.80 1.83 -4.16
CA GLY A 168 -9.62 0.38 -3.99
C GLY A 168 -10.19 -0.15 -2.68
N LEU A 169 -10.01 0.55 -1.58
CA LEU A 169 -10.52 0.21 -0.26
C LEU A 169 -11.89 0.84 -0.01
N THR A 170 -12.67 0.28 0.92
CA THR A 170 -13.84 0.99 1.44
C THR A 170 -13.41 2.18 2.31
N PRO A 171 -14.25 3.24 2.45
CA PRO A 171 -13.93 4.37 3.33
C PRO A 171 -13.60 3.92 4.76
N LYS A 172 -14.38 2.97 5.32
CA LYS A 172 -14.15 2.41 6.66
C LYS A 172 -12.80 1.70 6.76
N ARG A 173 -12.42 0.92 5.72
CA ARG A 173 -11.14 0.20 5.72
C ARG A 173 -9.96 1.16 5.59
N LEU A 174 -10.05 2.16 4.72
CA LEU A 174 -9.02 3.19 4.63
C LEU A 174 -8.86 3.95 5.94
N ALA A 175 -9.96 4.36 6.60
CA ALA A 175 -9.90 5.04 7.89
C ALA A 175 -9.15 4.21 8.95
N ARG A 176 -9.39 2.89 9.01
CA ARG A 176 -8.68 1.97 9.91
C ARG A 176 -7.19 1.89 9.58
N VAL A 177 -6.85 1.72 8.30
CA VAL A 177 -5.46 1.67 7.84
C VAL A 177 -4.73 2.98 8.17
N ARG A 178 -5.35 4.14 7.89
CA ARG A 178 -4.73 5.44 8.19
C ARG A 178 -4.62 5.71 9.69
N ARG A 179 -5.55 5.24 10.49
CA ARG A 179 -5.44 5.28 11.96
C ARG A 179 -4.24 4.44 12.43
N LEU A 180 -4.10 3.20 11.95
CA LEU A 180 -2.92 2.37 12.22
C LEU A 180 -1.61 3.07 11.81
N GLN A 181 -1.57 3.67 10.62
CA GLN A 181 -0.39 4.40 10.14
C GLN A 181 -0.01 5.59 11.04
N ARG A 182 -0.99 6.36 11.53
CA ARG A 182 -0.72 7.43 12.52
C ARG A 182 -0.16 6.87 13.83
N THR A 183 -0.72 5.76 14.31
CA THR A 183 -0.24 5.09 15.52
C THR A 183 1.20 4.60 15.35
N VAL A 184 1.49 3.93 14.24
CA VAL A 184 2.85 3.45 13.91
C VAL A 184 3.85 4.61 13.79
N ALA A 185 3.42 5.74 13.21
CA ALA A 185 4.25 6.93 13.09
C ALA A 185 4.65 7.54 14.45
N SER A 186 3.84 7.32 15.48
CA SER A 186 4.11 7.79 16.85
C SER A 186 5.00 6.83 17.66
N VAL A 187 5.30 5.65 17.14
CA VAL A 187 6.23 4.71 17.79
C VAL A 187 7.66 5.10 17.43
N CYS A 188 8.36 5.72 18.37
CA CYS A 188 9.74 6.19 18.20
C CYS A 188 10.70 5.42 19.12
N GLY A 189 11.75 4.83 18.52
CA GLY A 189 12.91 4.28 19.25
C GLY A 189 12.63 3.00 20.06
N PRO A 190 13.62 2.56 20.86
CA PRO A 190 13.57 1.31 21.60
C PRO A 190 12.84 1.41 22.96
N ALA A 191 12.38 2.61 23.34
CA ALA A 191 11.71 2.82 24.62
C ALA A 191 10.39 2.03 24.71
N ALA A 192 9.99 1.70 25.96
CA ALA A 192 8.69 1.05 26.20
C ALA A 192 7.56 1.95 25.71
N VAL A 193 6.70 1.39 24.85
CA VAL A 193 5.58 2.11 24.25
C VAL A 193 4.35 1.98 25.13
N ASP A 194 3.79 3.09 25.53
CA ASP A 194 2.47 3.12 26.20
C ASP A 194 1.34 3.01 25.18
N TRP A 195 0.94 1.77 24.91
CA TRP A 195 -0.11 1.45 23.95
C TRP A 195 -1.50 1.93 24.36
N SER A 196 -1.76 2.10 25.68
CA SER A 196 -3.02 2.64 26.17
C SER A 196 -3.15 4.13 25.84
N ARG A 197 -2.07 4.89 26.07
CA ARG A 197 -2.00 6.30 25.69
C ARG A 197 -2.14 6.49 24.18
N LEU A 198 -1.38 5.73 23.37
CA LEU A 198 -1.49 5.80 21.92
C LEU A 198 -2.89 5.43 21.40
N ALA A 199 -3.58 4.49 22.05
CA ALA A 199 -4.94 4.16 21.70
C ALA A 199 -5.86 5.37 21.85
N ALA A 200 -5.79 6.06 22.98
CA ALA A 200 -6.58 7.28 23.24
C ALA A 200 -6.22 8.41 22.25
N GLU A 201 -4.94 8.68 22.02
CA GLU A 201 -4.45 9.75 21.14
C GLU A 201 -4.86 9.54 19.67
N HIS A 202 -4.97 8.29 19.21
CA HIS A 202 -5.27 7.98 17.80
C HIS A 202 -6.71 7.55 17.54
N GLY A 203 -7.62 7.77 18.50
CA GLY A 203 -9.05 7.56 18.30
C GLY A 203 -9.48 6.09 18.26
N TYR A 204 -8.79 5.23 19.01
CA TYR A 204 -9.32 3.92 19.39
C TYR A 204 -10.21 4.04 20.62
N THR A 205 -11.21 3.19 20.73
CA THR A 205 -12.10 3.15 21.91
C THR A 205 -11.33 2.78 23.17
N ASP A 206 -10.40 1.84 23.05
CA ASP A 206 -9.56 1.30 24.10
C ASP A 206 -8.33 0.58 23.51
N GLN A 207 -7.46 0.08 24.39
CA GLN A 207 -6.28 -0.68 23.98
C GLN A 207 -6.63 -1.99 23.28
N ALA A 208 -7.72 -2.65 23.63
CA ALA A 208 -8.15 -3.91 23.00
C ALA A 208 -8.53 -3.68 21.52
N HIS A 209 -9.20 -2.56 21.22
CA HIS A 209 -9.51 -2.15 19.86
C HIS A 209 -8.22 -1.90 19.04
N LEU A 210 -7.22 -1.24 19.64
CA LEU A 210 -5.91 -1.07 18.98
C LEU A 210 -5.25 -2.42 18.71
N ILE A 211 -5.20 -3.32 19.69
CA ILE A 211 -4.63 -4.67 19.52
C ILE A 211 -5.34 -5.45 18.42
N HIS A 212 -6.67 -5.33 18.34
CA HIS A 212 -7.46 -5.98 17.30
C HIS A 212 -7.08 -5.45 15.90
N ASP A 213 -7.01 -4.12 15.72
CA ASP A 213 -6.60 -3.51 14.44
C ASP A 213 -5.17 -3.92 14.05
N PHE A 214 -4.22 -3.94 15.00
CA PHE A 214 -2.86 -4.42 14.73
C PHE A 214 -2.83 -5.86 14.24
N ARG A 215 -3.56 -6.76 14.91
CA ARG A 215 -3.63 -8.16 14.51
C ARG A 215 -4.24 -8.35 13.13
N GLU A 216 -5.34 -7.65 12.86
CA GLU A 216 -6.07 -7.79 11.60
C GLU A 216 -5.32 -7.15 10.43
N LEU A 217 -4.75 -5.95 10.61
CA LEU A 217 -4.15 -5.17 9.53
C LEU A 217 -2.65 -5.44 9.38
N ALA A 218 -1.91 -5.49 10.50
CA ALA A 218 -0.46 -5.68 10.49
C ALA A 218 -0.04 -7.15 10.67
N GLY A 219 -0.96 -8.06 11.03
CA GLY A 219 -0.67 -9.48 11.21
C GLY A 219 0.22 -9.78 12.43
N MET A 220 0.28 -8.87 13.40
CA MET A 220 1.07 -9.02 14.63
C MET A 220 0.44 -8.22 15.78
N THR A 221 0.94 -8.43 17.00
CA THR A 221 0.54 -7.60 18.14
C THR A 221 1.33 -6.29 18.18
N PRO A 222 0.82 -5.22 18.82
CA PRO A 222 1.57 -3.99 19.02
C PRO A 222 2.92 -4.22 19.72
N THR A 223 2.93 -5.10 20.71
CA THR A 223 4.15 -5.46 21.46
C THR A 223 5.20 -6.22 20.64
N ALA A 224 4.80 -6.88 19.55
CA ALA A 224 5.70 -7.54 18.62
C ALA A 224 6.21 -6.61 17.50
N PHE A 225 5.62 -5.42 17.38
CA PHE A 225 5.99 -4.47 16.33
C PHE A 225 7.40 -3.93 16.55
N ARG A 226 8.30 -4.26 15.62
CA ARG A 226 9.71 -3.81 15.60
C ARG A 226 10.06 -3.39 14.17
N PRO A 227 9.91 -2.12 13.80
CA PRO A 227 10.22 -1.65 12.46
C PRO A 227 11.71 -1.78 12.15
N ALA A 228 12.06 -2.00 10.89
CA ALA A 228 13.43 -2.17 10.42
C ALA A 228 14.30 -0.93 10.71
N SER A 229 13.72 0.25 10.58
CA SER A 229 14.34 1.53 10.96
C SER A 229 13.28 2.64 11.06
N PRO A 230 13.62 3.82 11.61
CA PRO A 230 12.71 4.98 11.63
C PRO A 230 12.25 5.42 10.24
N GLN A 231 13.08 5.24 9.20
CA GLN A 231 12.76 5.57 7.81
C GLN A 231 11.92 4.47 7.14
N ARG A 232 12.05 3.22 7.62
CA ARG A 232 11.34 2.04 7.10
C ARG A 232 10.34 1.51 8.13
N ARG A 233 9.48 2.39 8.65
CA ARG A 233 8.52 2.08 9.74
C ARG A 233 7.52 1.00 9.37
N ASN A 234 7.17 0.91 8.09
CA ASN A 234 6.20 -0.07 7.59
C ASN A 234 6.84 -1.44 7.32
N HIS A 235 8.14 -1.56 7.45
CA HIS A 235 8.88 -2.80 7.23
C HIS A 235 9.28 -3.42 8.56
N VAL A 236 8.81 -4.62 8.82
CA VAL A 236 9.10 -5.38 10.04
C VAL A 236 9.84 -6.66 9.66
N PRO A 237 11.12 -6.81 10.02
CA PRO A 237 11.87 -8.03 9.76
C PRO A 237 11.18 -9.24 10.40
N LEU A 238 11.05 -10.31 9.63
CA LEU A 238 10.54 -11.58 10.14
C LEU A 238 11.71 -12.50 10.45
N PRO A 239 11.61 -13.36 11.49
CA PRO A 239 12.61 -14.39 11.73
C PRO A 239 12.74 -15.26 10.47
N ALA A 240 13.96 -15.71 10.19
CA ALA A 240 14.16 -16.67 9.12
C ALA A 240 13.27 -17.89 9.39
N PRO A 241 12.58 -18.45 8.36
CA PRO A 241 11.84 -19.69 8.55
C PRO A 241 12.81 -20.73 9.12
N ALA A 242 12.37 -21.42 10.17
CA ALA A 242 13.11 -22.55 10.70
C ALA A 242 13.26 -23.56 9.57
N GLY A 243 14.52 -23.83 9.17
CA GLY A 243 14.88 -24.79 8.14
C GLY A 243 14.54 -26.22 8.55
#